data_b16fd929756c7e3179e686255025848f
#
_entry.id   b16fd929756c7e3179e686255025848f
#
_cell.length_a   1.000
_cell.length_b   1.000
_cell.length_c   1.000
_cell.angle_alpha   90.00
_cell.angle_beta   90.00
_cell.angle_gamma   90.00
#
_symmetry.space_group_name_H-M   'P 1'
#
loop_
_entity.id
_entity.type
_entity.pdbx_description
1 polymer ?
#
loop_
_entity_poly.entity_id
_entity_poly.type
_entity_poly.pdbx_seq_one_letter_code
_entity_poly.pdbx_strand_id
1 'polypeptide(L)'
;MQNAEKNDWIQKDSWLNNTGTKFEVAFGDRKVTSVLYDIDVVGYENGLNKLHLFDIETVDESLVKKGITFDKEAIEKNLTLFLYPDDSDEAGNLLRIYQEYFMVCNGAQLILKEVKEKGYDLHTLPEHVAIQINDTHPTMVIPELIRILTTEEGFTMDEAIDVVSRTCAYTNHTILAEALEKWPLAYIEKVVPQLVPIIKELSDRVAKKYKDEKVQIIDKDKRVHMAHIDIHYGYSVNGVAAIHTEILKQSELNHFYKIYPEKFNNKTNGITFRRWLLSCNHELAAFLTQTIGDGYKKNAEELQKLLEHKDDQAVLDAIYDIKKTKKTELVSYIKDKEGVELNPDSIFDIQVKRLHEYKRQQMNALYIIHKYLEIKGGKKPSTPLTFIFGAKAAPAYVIAQDIIHLLLVMSDIINNDPEVSPYMKLVMVENYNVSYAEKLIPACDISEQISLASKEASGTGNMKFMLNGAVTLGTSDGANVEIHELVGDDNIYIFGQDSDTVIKHYEKADYVSKDYYKKSPVIKEAVDFICLLYTSDAADE
;
A
#
# COMPACT_ATOMS: atom_id res chain seq x y z
N MET A 1 -12.70 -1.54 1.13
CA MET A 1 -12.17 -2.39 2.22
C MET A 1 -11.26 -3.44 1.61
N GLN A 2 -10.13 -3.73 2.21
CA GLN A 2 -9.21 -4.74 1.66
C GLN A 2 -9.66 -6.18 1.91
N ASN A 3 -10.70 -6.39 2.72
CA ASN A 3 -11.23 -7.70 3.07
C ASN A 3 -12.71 -7.74 2.86
N ALA A 4 -13.18 -8.92 2.47
CA ALA A 4 -14.60 -9.27 2.46
C ALA A 4 -15.24 -9.20 3.86
N GLU A 5 -14.45 -9.22 4.91
CA GLU A 5 -14.92 -9.06 6.27
C GLU A 5 -15.00 -7.57 6.60
N LYS A 6 -16.19 -7.07 6.82
CA LYS A 6 -16.40 -5.79 7.48
C LYS A 6 -15.76 -5.87 8.87
N ASN A 7 -14.91 -4.92 9.19
CA ASN A 7 -14.35 -4.87 10.54
C ASN A 7 -15.47 -4.81 11.57
N ASP A 8 -15.42 -5.69 12.56
CA ASP A 8 -16.43 -5.82 13.63
C ASP A 8 -16.81 -4.48 14.26
N TRP A 9 -15.88 -3.53 14.38
CA TRP A 9 -16.13 -2.21 14.95
C TRP A 9 -17.03 -1.33 14.07
N ILE A 10 -16.96 -1.44 12.73
CA ILE A 10 -17.89 -0.73 11.83
C ILE A 10 -19.31 -1.28 12.00
N GLN A 11 -19.45 -2.59 12.21
CA GLN A 11 -20.77 -3.23 12.37
C GLN A 11 -21.38 -3.01 13.75
N LYS A 12 -20.56 -2.94 14.81
CA LYS A 12 -21.03 -2.89 16.20
C LYS A 12 -21.23 -1.48 16.73
N ASP A 13 -20.40 -0.52 16.33
CA ASP A 13 -20.33 0.81 16.97
C ASP A 13 -20.85 1.95 16.11
N SER A 14 -21.45 1.68 14.95
CA SER A 14 -22.12 2.65 14.07
C SER A 14 -21.43 4.02 13.93
N TRP A 15 -20.10 4.04 13.77
CA TRP A 15 -19.37 5.26 13.38
C TRP A 15 -19.70 5.64 11.94
N LEU A 16 -20.31 4.71 11.22
CA LEU A 16 -20.78 4.88 9.87
C LEU A 16 -22.15 5.55 9.88
N ASN A 17 -22.19 6.81 9.50
CA ASN A 17 -23.40 7.58 9.42
C ASN A 17 -24.01 7.51 8.02
N ASN A 18 -25.22 6.96 7.91
CA ASN A 18 -25.99 7.04 6.67
C ASN A 18 -26.53 8.45 6.51
N THR A 19 -26.06 9.19 5.51
CA THR A 19 -26.45 10.59 5.31
C THR A 19 -27.83 10.75 4.66
N GLY A 20 -28.42 9.67 4.14
CA GLY A 20 -29.64 9.71 3.33
C GLY A 20 -29.43 10.25 1.91
N THR A 21 -28.24 10.75 1.57
CA THR A 21 -27.91 11.22 0.22
C THR A 21 -27.71 10.04 -0.72
N LYS A 22 -28.34 10.10 -1.88
CA LYS A 22 -28.26 9.08 -2.91
C LYS A 22 -27.79 9.68 -4.23
N PHE A 23 -27.07 8.89 -4.99
CA PHE A 23 -26.65 9.22 -6.35
C PHE A 23 -27.02 8.07 -7.30
N GLU A 24 -27.34 8.40 -8.52
CA GLU A 24 -27.46 7.43 -9.61
C GLU A 24 -26.13 7.33 -10.34
N VAL A 25 -25.63 6.11 -10.52
CA VAL A 25 -24.45 5.82 -11.32
C VAL A 25 -24.89 5.01 -12.53
N ALA A 26 -24.73 5.59 -13.73
CA ALA A 26 -25.08 4.96 -14.98
C ALA A 26 -23.85 4.33 -15.63
N PHE A 27 -23.96 3.06 -15.94
CA PHE A 27 -23.04 2.33 -16.81
C PHE A 27 -23.68 2.19 -18.21
N GLY A 28 -23.01 1.52 -19.15
CA GLY A 28 -23.51 1.43 -20.50
C GLY A 28 -24.88 0.77 -20.64
N ASP A 29 -25.09 -0.33 -19.92
CA ASP A 29 -26.28 -1.18 -20.01
C ASP A 29 -27.14 -1.20 -18.74
N ARG A 30 -26.68 -0.55 -17.66
CA ARG A 30 -27.33 -0.62 -16.35
C ARG A 30 -27.10 0.63 -15.51
N LYS A 31 -27.90 0.76 -14.46
CA LYS A 31 -27.78 1.81 -13.47
C LYS A 31 -27.86 1.21 -12.07
N VAL A 32 -27.13 1.82 -11.14
CA VAL A 32 -27.21 1.49 -9.72
C VAL A 32 -27.48 2.76 -8.91
N THR A 33 -28.21 2.60 -7.81
CA THR A 33 -28.36 3.66 -6.81
C THR A 33 -27.33 3.48 -5.71
N SER A 34 -26.52 4.50 -5.50
CA SER A 34 -25.57 4.54 -4.40
C SER A 34 -26.10 5.35 -3.23
N VAL A 35 -25.68 4.96 -2.02
CA VAL A 35 -25.96 5.66 -0.76
C VAL A 35 -24.66 6.18 -0.20
N LEU A 36 -24.65 7.45 0.19
CA LEU A 36 -23.50 8.08 0.85
C LEU A 36 -23.53 7.82 2.35
N TYR A 37 -22.41 7.29 2.84
CA TYR A 37 -22.10 7.15 4.25
C TYR A 37 -20.91 8.00 4.63
N ASP A 38 -20.93 8.59 5.81
CA ASP A 38 -19.84 9.39 6.36
C ASP A 38 -19.24 8.74 7.60
N ILE A 39 -17.92 8.86 7.72
CA ILE A 39 -17.18 8.64 8.96
C ILE A 39 -16.48 9.94 9.32
N ASP A 40 -16.70 10.42 10.54
CA ASP A 40 -16.04 11.60 11.05
C ASP A 40 -14.57 11.28 11.40
N VAL A 41 -13.65 12.07 10.85
CA VAL A 41 -12.21 11.97 11.12
C VAL A 41 -11.81 13.18 11.95
N VAL A 42 -11.67 12.96 13.26
CA VAL A 42 -11.32 14.02 14.22
C VAL A 42 -9.84 14.39 14.07
N GLY A 43 -9.58 15.67 13.93
CA GLY A 43 -8.25 16.26 13.86
C GLY A 43 -7.84 16.99 15.14
N TYR A 44 -6.83 17.85 15.03
CA TYR A 44 -6.42 18.73 16.12
C TYR A 44 -7.42 19.89 16.32
N GLU A 45 -7.48 20.40 17.56
CA GLU A 45 -8.21 21.62 17.90
C GLU A 45 -9.69 21.61 17.46
N ASN A 46 -10.34 20.43 17.63
CA ASN A 46 -11.72 20.18 17.19
C ASN A 46 -11.93 20.24 15.65
N GLY A 47 -10.87 20.21 14.87
CA GLY A 47 -10.97 20.04 13.42
C GLY A 47 -11.65 18.72 13.10
N LEU A 48 -12.56 18.75 12.13
CA LEU A 48 -13.32 17.59 11.68
C LEU A 48 -13.24 17.49 10.17
N ASN A 49 -12.76 16.35 9.69
CA ASN A 49 -12.86 15.95 8.29
C ASN A 49 -13.86 14.80 8.16
N LYS A 50 -14.29 14.53 6.95
CA LYS A 50 -15.17 13.41 6.65
C LYS A 50 -14.51 12.44 5.69
N LEU A 51 -14.65 11.16 5.98
CA LEU A 51 -14.41 10.10 5.03
C LEU A 51 -15.76 9.73 4.42
N HIS A 52 -15.93 10.02 3.14
CA HIS A 52 -17.11 9.67 2.37
C HIS A 52 -16.96 8.27 1.82
N LEU A 53 -17.97 7.44 2.03
CA LEU A 53 -18.05 6.07 1.54
C LEU A 53 -19.35 5.89 0.76
N PHE A 54 -19.29 5.12 -0.31
CA PHE A 54 -20.45 4.84 -1.15
C PHE A 54 -20.72 3.34 -1.18
N ASP A 55 -21.99 2.97 -1.01
CA ASP A 55 -22.45 1.59 -1.14
C ASP A 55 -23.65 1.53 -2.09
N ILE A 56 -23.85 0.42 -2.75
CA ILE A 56 -25.06 0.20 -3.57
C ILE A 56 -26.22 -0.26 -2.70
N GLU A 57 -27.43 0.21 -2.99
CA GLU A 57 -28.62 -0.17 -2.21
C GLU A 57 -28.94 -1.67 -2.30
N THR A 58 -28.52 -2.33 -3.38
CA THR A 58 -28.86 -3.71 -3.69
C THR A 58 -27.75 -4.70 -3.36
N VAL A 59 -26.74 -4.27 -2.59
CA VAL A 59 -25.62 -5.14 -2.21
C VAL A 59 -26.11 -6.42 -1.50
N ASP A 60 -25.57 -7.57 -1.93
CA ASP A 60 -25.88 -8.86 -1.34
C ASP A 60 -24.70 -9.40 -0.52
N GLU A 61 -24.66 -9.05 0.76
CA GLU A 61 -23.59 -9.47 1.68
C GLU A 61 -23.51 -10.99 1.86
N SER A 62 -24.57 -11.75 1.50
CA SER A 62 -24.55 -13.21 1.61
C SER A 62 -23.53 -13.85 0.65
N LEU A 63 -23.13 -13.15 -0.40
CA LEU A 63 -22.11 -13.61 -1.35
C LEU A 63 -20.73 -13.79 -0.69
N VAL A 64 -20.41 -12.97 0.33
CA VAL A 64 -19.15 -13.06 1.08
C VAL A 64 -19.02 -14.36 1.87
N LYS A 65 -20.13 -14.92 2.36
CA LYS A 65 -20.14 -16.16 3.13
C LYS A 65 -19.71 -17.40 2.35
N LYS A 66 -19.70 -17.30 1.02
CA LYS A 66 -19.28 -18.37 0.10
C LYS A 66 -17.79 -18.31 -0.28
N GLY A 67 -17.02 -17.41 0.34
CA GLY A 67 -15.62 -17.16 0.03
C GLY A 67 -15.42 -16.08 -1.03
N ILE A 68 -14.23 -16.08 -1.65
CA ILE A 68 -13.86 -15.07 -2.66
C ILE A 68 -14.39 -15.38 -4.07
N THR A 69 -14.98 -16.54 -4.28
CA THR A 69 -15.56 -16.97 -5.55
C THR A 69 -17.02 -16.55 -5.61
N PHE A 70 -17.36 -15.66 -6.53
CA PHE A 70 -18.71 -15.15 -6.74
C PHE A 70 -18.93 -14.83 -8.23
N ASP A 71 -20.20 -14.64 -8.61
CA ASP A 71 -20.54 -14.18 -9.96
C ASP A 71 -20.08 -12.72 -10.17
N LYS A 72 -18.97 -12.53 -10.88
CA LYS A 72 -18.36 -11.23 -11.15
C LYS A 72 -19.24 -10.33 -12.05
N GLU A 73 -20.21 -10.89 -12.77
CA GLU A 73 -21.11 -10.15 -13.67
C GLU A 73 -22.36 -9.59 -12.95
N ALA A 74 -22.64 -10.07 -11.75
CA ALA A 74 -23.78 -9.59 -10.94
C ALA A 74 -23.47 -8.25 -10.25
N ILE A 75 -23.16 -7.22 -11.04
CA ILE A 75 -22.68 -5.90 -10.59
C ILE A 75 -23.63 -5.27 -9.55
N GLU A 76 -24.96 -5.40 -9.76
CA GLU A 76 -25.98 -4.84 -8.86
C GLU A 76 -25.95 -5.47 -7.45
N LYS A 77 -25.19 -6.56 -7.25
CA LYS A 77 -25.10 -7.28 -5.97
C LYS A 77 -23.70 -7.28 -5.37
N ASN A 78 -22.66 -7.14 -6.19
CA ASN A 78 -21.28 -7.40 -5.78
C ASN A 78 -20.35 -6.18 -5.84
N LEU A 79 -20.76 -5.08 -6.48
CA LEU A 79 -19.90 -3.97 -6.86
C LEU A 79 -19.04 -3.41 -5.70
N THR A 80 -19.56 -3.39 -4.49
CA THR A 80 -18.92 -2.81 -3.31
C THR A 80 -18.41 -3.86 -2.29
N LEU A 81 -18.55 -5.16 -2.60
CA LEU A 81 -18.19 -6.23 -1.65
C LEU A 81 -16.68 -6.45 -1.52
N PHE A 82 -15.94 -6.47 -2.64
CA PHE A 82 -14.51 -6.79 -2.66
C PHE A 82 -13.72 -5.65 -3.31
N LEU A 83 -12.71 -5.14 -2.61
CA LEU A 83 -11.90 -4.03 -3.12
C LEU A 83 -10.97 -4.46 -4.27
N TYR A 84 -10.36 -5.63 -4.18
CA TYR A 84 -9.54 -6.21 -5.23
C TYR A 84 -10.09 -7.59 -5.58
N PRO A 85 -11.08 -7.66 -6.48
CA PRO A 85 -11.58 -8.95 -6.95
C PRO A 85 -10.50 -9.69 -7.74
N ASP A 86 -10.70 -10.99 -7.91
CA ASP A 86 -9.87 -11.76 -8.82
C ASP A 86 -10.04 -11.23 -10.25
N ASP A 87 -8.97 -10.68 -10.81
CA ASP A 87 -8.89 -10.06 -12.13
C ASP A 87 -8.07 -10.91 -13.13
N SER A 88 -7.97 -12.20 -12.89
CA SER A 88 -7.32 -13.15 -13.79
C SER A 88 -8.08 -13.39 -15.10
N ASP A 89 -9.35 -12.97 -15.17
CA ASP A 89 -10.23 -13.11 -16.33
C ASP A 89 -10.83 -11.75 -16.77
N GLU A 90 -11.52 -11.77 -17.91
CA GLU A 90 -12.18 -10.56 -18.46
C GLU A 90 -13.23 -10.01 -17.49
N ALA A 91 -14.05 -10.86 -16.88
CA ALA A 91 -15.11 -10.44 -15.97
C ALA A 91 -14.54 -9.70 -14.74
N GLY A 92 -13.43 -10.19 -14.20
CA GLY A 92 -12.72 -9.53 -13.09
C GLY A 92 -12.11 -8.19 -13.50
N ASN A 93 -11.50 -8.10 -14.67
CA ASN A 93 -11.00 -6.83 -15.21
C ASN A 93 -12.12 -5.81 -15.41
N LEU A 94 -13.26 -6.22 -15.98
CA LEU A 94 -14.42 -5.37 -16.13
C LEU A 94 -14.97 -4.91 -14.77
N LEU A 95 -15.07 -5.82 -13.80
CA LEU A 95 -15.53 -5.48 -12.45
C LEU A 95 -14.63 -4.40 -11.79
N ARG A 96 -13.31 -4.44 -12.00
CA ARG A 96 -12.43 -3.35 -11.53
C ARG A 96 -12.78 -2.02 -12.17
N ILE A 97 -13.04 -1.96 -13.48
CA ILE A 97 -13.44 -0.72 -14.15
C ILE A 97 -14.79 -0.23 -13.62
N TYR A 98 -15.76 -1.14 -13.36
CA TYR A 98 -17.02 -0.79 -12.73
C TYR A 98 -16.80 -0.16 -11.33
N GLN A 99 -15.91 -0.72 -10.52
CA GLN A 99 -15.60 -0.22 -9.18
C GLN A 99 -14.91 1.15 -9.23
N GLU A 100 -13.94 1.33 -10.11
CA GLU A 100 -13.22 2.60 -10.27
C GLU A 100 -14.17 3.70 -10.73
N TYR A 101 -15.01 3.43 -11.74
CA TYR A 101 -15.97 4.41 -12.19
C TYR A 101 -17.06 4.70 -11.15
N PHE A 102 -17.55 3.68 -10.44
CA PHE A 102 -18.52 3.88 -9.35
C PHE A 102 -17.98 4.87 -8.30
N MET A 103 -16.76 4.69 -7.89
CA MET A 103 -16.11 5.58 -6.91
C MET A 103 -16.01 7.02 -7.43
N VAL A 104 -15.49 7.22 -8.63
CA VAL A 104 -15.24 8.57 -9.17
C VAL A 104 -16.52 9.30 -9.57
N CYS A 105 -17.51 8.59 -10.10
CA CYS A 105 -18.81 9.16 -10.46
C CYS A 105 -19.54 9.70 -9.22
N ASN A 106 -19.57 8.93 -8.14
CA ASN A 106 -20.13 9.38 -6.86
C ASN A 106 -19.36 10.57 -6.29
N GLY A 107 -18.01 10.50 -6.29
CA GLY A 107 -17.17 11.58 -5.80
C GLY A 107 -17.35 12.88 -6.59
N ALA A 108 -17.39 12.80 -7.91
CA ALA A 108 -17.62 13.96 -8.78
C ALA A 108 -18.99 14.61 -8.52
N GLN A 109 -20.06 13.82 -8.46
CA GLN A 109 -21.40 14.31 -8.15
C GLN A 109 -21.46 14.98 -6.76
N LEU A 110 -20.84 14.38 -5.74
CA LEU A 110 -20.81 14.94 -4.40
C LEU A 110 -20.07 16.28 -4.37
N ILE A 111 -18.90 16.37 -4.97
CA ILE A 111 -18.09 17.60 -5.03
C ILE A 111 -18.88 18.72 -5.70
N LEU A 112 -19.43 18.47 -6.87
CA LEU A 112 -20.19 19.50 -7.61
C LEU A 112 -21.47 19.92 -6.86
N LYS A 113 -22.14 18.98 -6.20
CA LYS A 113 -23.30 19.26 -5.35
C LYS A 113 -22.92 20.20 -4.21
N GLU A 114 -21.86 19.88 -3.46
CA GLU A 114 -21.42 20.70 -2.32
C GLU A 114 -20.95 22.09 -2.73
N VAL A 115 -20.28 22.22 -3.88
CA VAL A 115 -19.83 23.51 -4.41
C VAL A 115 -21.04 24.39 -4.76
N LYS A 116 -22.05 23.82 -5.43
CA LYS A 116 -23.30 24.53 -5.76
C LYS A 116 -24.10 24.91 -4.54
N GLU A 117 -24.18 24.03 -3.53
CA GLU A 117 -24.86 24.31 -2.25
C GLU A 117 -24.22 25.46 -1.46
N LYS A 118 -22.90 25.62 -1.60
CA LYS A 118 -22.15 26.78 -1.05
C LYS A 118 -22.32 28.06 -1.88
N GLY A 119 -22.99 27.98 -3.03
CA GLY A 119 -23.24 29.13 -3.90
C GLY A 119 -22.05 29.54 -4.77
N TYR A 120 -21.04 28.69 -4.95
CA TYR A 120 -19.90 29.00 -5.80
C TYR A 120 -20.19 28.68 -7.27
N ASP A 121 -19.61 29.50 -8.17
CA ASP A 121 -19.66 29.27 -9.61
C ASP A 121 -18.68 28.13 -9.98
N LEU A 122 -19.15 27.17 -10.76
CA LEU A 122 -18.33 26.04 -11.21
C LEU A 122 -17.15 26.46 -12.11
N HIS A 123 -17.19 27.64 -12.74
CA HIS A 123 -16.03 28.18 -13.45
C HIS A 123 -14.86 28.54 -12.50
N THR A 124 -15.17 28.78 -11.23
CA THR A 124 -14.18 29.05 -10.18
C THR A 124 -13.87 27.81 -9.33
N LEU A 125 -14.26 26.60 -9.79
CA LEU A 125 -14.02 25.35 -9.08
C LEU A 125 -12.57 25.20 -8.55
N PRO A 126 -11.50 25.53 -9.32
CA PRO A 126 -10.12 25.42 -8.86
C PRO A 126 -9.76 26.31 -7.67
N GLU A 127 -10.57 27.32 -7.37
CA GLU A 127 -10.36 28.22 -6.21
C GLU A 127 -10.92 27.63 -4.91
N HIS A 128 -11.81 26.64 -5.02
CA HIS A 128 -12.55 26.08 -3.89
C HIS A 128 -12.28 24.59 -3.67
N VAL A 129 -11.80 23.88 -4.67
CA VAL A 129 -11.62 22.42 -4.68
C VAL A 129 -10.25 22.04 -5.21
N ALA A 130 -9.59 21.13 -4.51
CA ALA A 130 -8.45 20.38 -5.02
C ALA A 130 -8.79 18.89 -4.95
N ILE A 131 -8.63 18.20 -6.08
CA ILE A 131 -8.82 16.75 -6.18
C ILE A 131 -7.45 16.11 -6.28
N GLN A 132 -7.04 15.38 -5.25
CA GLN A 132 -5.80 14.61 -5.26
C GLN A 132 -6.10 13.19 -5.74
N ILE A 133 -5.69 12.88 -6.96
CA ILE A 133 -5.80 11.55 -7.57
C ILE A 133 -4.73 10.65 -6.92
N ASN A 134 -5.18 9.66 -6.16
CA ASN A 134 -4.32 8.77 -5.38
C ASN A 134 -4.04 7.50 -6.18
N ASP A 135 -2.88 7.44 -6.82
CA ASP A 135 -2.54 6.49 -7.86
C ASP A 135 -3.45 6.62 -9.10
N THR A 136 -3.51 5.62 -9.97
CA THR A 136 -4.29 5.66 -11.22
C THR A 136 -5.73 5.17 -11.08
N HIS A 137 -6.09 4.58 -9.94
CA HIS A 137 -7.44 4.02 -9.75
C HIS A 137 -8.57 5.04 -9.91
N PRO A 138 -8.46 6.31 -9.43
CA PRO A 138 -9.49 7.32 -9.62
C PRO A 138 -9.29 8.21 -10.86
N THR A 139 -8.42 7.89 -11.79
CA THR A 139 -8.13 8.71 -12.99
C THR A 139 -9.39 9.11 -13.76
N MET A 140 -10.40 8.23 -13.83
CA MET A 140 -11.64 8.52 -14.56
C MET A 140 -12.41 9.74 -14.02
N VAL A 141 -12.01 10.30 -12.85
CA VAL A 141 -12.59 11.56 -12.35
C VAL A 141 -12.36 12.73 -13.32
N ILE A 142 -11.24 12.74 -14.04
CA ILE A 142 -10.95 13.79 -15.04
C ILE A 142 -11.97 13.76 -16.18
N PRO A 143 -12.11 12.67 -16.97
CA PRO A 143 -13.11 12.65 -18.03
C PRO A 143 -14.55 12.70 -17.50
N GLU A 144 -14.84 12.20 -16.29
CA GLU A 144 -16.19 12.27 -15.72
C GLU A 144 -16.59 13.71 -15.36
N LEU A 145 -15.71 14.48 -14.72
CA LEU A 145 -15.99 15.90 -14.46
C LEU A 145 -16.17 16.69 -15.76
N ILE A 146 -15.33 16.46 -16.76
CA ILE A 146 -15.48 17.09 -18.07
C ILE A 146 -16.83 16.73 -18.69
N ARG A 147 -17.26 15.46 -18.60
CA ARG A 147 -18.55 15.01 -19.09
C ARG A 147 -19.69 15.76 -18.40
N ILE A 148 -19.70 15.78 -17.06
CA ILE A 148 -20.77 16.47 -16.29
C ILE A 148 -20.81 17.96 -16.66
N LEU A 149 -19.67 18.64 -16.63
CA LEU A 149 -19.59 20.08 -16.92
C LEU A 149 -20.09 20.39 -18.32
N THR A 150 -19.76 19.57 -19.32
CA THR A 150 -20.17 19.81 -20.71
C THR A 150 -21.60 19.39 -21.03
N THR A 151 -22.10 18.30 -20.40
CA THR A 151 -23.43 17.76 -20.74
C THR A 151 -24.55 18.27 -19.83
N GLU A 152 -24.23 18.67 -18.60
CA GLU A 152 -25.22 19.01 -17.59
C GLU A 152 -25.13 20.47 -17.11
N GLU A 153 -23.93 21.07 -17.13
CA GLU A 153 -23.68 22.42 -16.58
C GLU A 153 -23.41 23.47 -17.66
N GLY A 154 -23.49 23.10 -18.95
CA GLY A 154 -23.44 24.03 -20.07
C GLY A 154 -22.06 24.58 -20.44
N PHE A 155 -20.98 23.98 -19.95
CA PHE A 155 -19.60 24.35 -20.30
C PHE A 155 -19.27 23.95 -21.74
N THR A 156 -18.45 24.74 -22.41
CA THR A 156 -17.74 24.28 -23.59
C THR A 156 -16.67 23.25 -23.18
N MET A 157 -16.23 22.45 -24.16
CA MET A 157 -15.16 21.45 -23.91
C MET A 157 -13.86 22.14 -23.42
N ASP A 158 -13.52 23.31 -23.97
CA ASP A 158 -12.31 24.03 -23.58
C ASP A 158 -12.39 24.58 -22.15
N GLU A 159 -13.53 25.14 -21.76
CA GLU A 159 -13.76 25.61 -20.38
C GLU A 159 -13.71 24.46 -19.39
N ALA A 160 -14.35 23.34 -19.70
CA ALA A 160 -14.35 22.16 -18.83
C ALA A 160 -12.95 21.58 -18.65
N ILE A 161 -12.18 21.45 -19.74
CA ILE A 161 -10.79 20.98 -19.67
C ILE A 161 -9.92 21.92 -18.83
N ASP A 162 -10.04 23.25 -19.02
CA ASP A 162 -9.27 24.22 -18.25
C ASP A 162 -9.57 24.12 -16.74
N VAL A 163 -10.84 24.14 -16.38
CA VAL A 163 -11.28 24.05 -14.98
C VAL A 163 -10.81 22.74 -14.34
N VAL A 164 -11.03 21.59 -14.98
CA VAL A 164 -10.66 20.28 -14.44
C VAL A 164 -9.14 20.15 -14.32
N SER A 165 -8.39 20.62 -15.33
CA SER A 165 -6.91 20.56 -15.30
C SER A 165 -6.28 21.39 -14.18
N ARG A 166 -6.93 22.45 -13.74
CA ARG A 166 -6.50 23.27 -12.59
C ARG A 166 -7.02 22.76 -11.25
N THR A 167 -7.97 21.81 -11.26
CA THR A 167 -8.58 21.23 -10.05
C THR A 167 -7.90 19.92 -9.63
N CYS A 168 -7.40 19.12 -10.59
CA CYS A 168 -6.88 17.79 -10.35
C CYS A 168 -5.35 17.77 -10.25
N ALA A 169 -4.84 17.00 -9.30
CA ALA A 169 -3.42 16.70 -9.13
C ALA A 169 -3.23 15.19 -8.96
N TYR A 170 -2.07 14.67 -9.37
CA TYR A 170 -1.78 13.25 -9.38
C TYR A 170 -0.63 12.89 -8.45
N THR A 171 -0.85 11.92 -7.57
CA THR A 171 0.19 11.27 -6.77
C THR A 171 0.45 9.88 -7.32
N ASN A 172 1.68 9.64 -7.81
CA ASN A 172 2.11 8.31 -8.22
C ASN A 172 2.65 7.52 -7.02
N HIS A 173 2.17 6.28 -6.84
CA HIS A 173 2.59 5.38 -5.76
C HIS A 173 3.39 4.17 -6.25
N THR A 174 3.71 4.08 -7.54
CA THR A 174 4.41 2.93 -8.10
C THR A 174 5.61 3.33 -8.95
N ILE A 175 6.67 2.50 -8.93
CA ILE A 175 7.80 2.62 -9.83
C ILE A 175 7.70 1.60 -10.98
N LEU A 176 6.97 0.49 -10.76
CA LEU A 176 6.87 -0.59 -11.73
C LEU A 176 6.04 -0.15 -12.94
N ALA A 177 6.66 -0.06 -14.12
CA ALA A 177 5.98 0.34 -15.35
C ALA A 177 4.80 -0.58 -15.71
N GLU A 178 4.91 -1.88 -15.39
CA GLU A 178 3.84 -2.84 -15.57
C GLU A 178 2.63 -2.63 -14.64
N ALA A 179 2.84 -1.95 -13.52
CA ALA A 179 1.78 -1.63 -12.55
C ALA A 179 1.04 -0.32 -12.86
N LEU A 180 1.48 0.47 -13.85
CA LEU A 180 0.72 1.60 -14.37
C LEU A 180 -0.46 1.08 -15.19
N GLU A 181 -1.67 1.38 -14.74
CA GLU A 181 -2.90 0.85 -15.34
C GLU A 181 -3.08 1.25 -16.80
N LYS A 182 -3.40 0.27 -17.63
CA LYS A 182 -3.71 0.42 -19.04
C LYS A 182 -4.93 -0.43 -19.36
N TRP A 183 -6.05 0.21 -19.65
CA TRP A 183 -7.26 -0.50 -19.98
C TRP A 183 -7.48 -0.58 -21.49
N PRO A 184 -7.84 -1.75 -22.06
CA PRO A 184 -8.35 -1.80 -23.42
C PRO A 184 -9.51 -0.82 -23.60
N LEU A 185 -9.45 0.02 -24.63
CA LEU A 185 -10.52 0.98 -24.92
C LEU A 185 -11.89 0.29 -25.04
N ALA A 186 -11.91 -0.94 -25.57
CA ALA A 186 -13.12 -1.75 -25.67
C ALA A 186 -13.74 -2.09 -24.31
N TYR A 187 -12.93 -2.25 -23.24
CA TYR A 187 -13.44 -2.48 -21.89
C TYR A 187 -14.10 -1.22 -21.33
N ILE A 188 -13.47 -0.06 -21.52
CA ILE A 188 -14.07 1.23 -21.13
C ILE A 188 -15.37 1.47 -21.92
N GLU A 189 -15.38 1.16 -23.23
CA GLU A 189 -16.57 1.29 -24.08
C GLU A 189 -17.71 0.35 -23.63
N LYS A 190 -17.39 -0.84 -23.14
CA LYS A 190 -18.38 -1.80 -22.59
C LYS A 190 -18.96 -1.32 -21.27
N VAL A 191 -18.14 -0.77 -20.36
CA VAL A 191 -18.55 -0.39 -19.00
C VAL A 191 -19.09 1.03 -18.94
N VAL A 192 -18.38 1.99 -19.52
CA VAL A 192 -18.69 3.44 -19.42
C VAL A 192 -18.58 4.13 -20.78
N PRO A 193 -19.42 3.75 -21.76
CA PRO A 193 -19.37 4.27 -23.13
C PRO A 193 -19.49 5.80 -23.19
N GLN A 194 -20.15 6.43 -22.20
CA GLN A 194 -20.30 7.88 -22.12
C GLN A 194 -18.98 8.63 -21.92
N LEU A 195 -17.94 7.98 -21.37
CA LEU A 195 -16.61 8.59 -21.22
C LEU A 195 -15.74 8.48 -22.47
N VAL A 196 -16.03 7.54 -23.35
CA VAL A 196 -15.20 7.26 -24.54
C VAL A 196 -15.04 8.49 -25.45
N PRO A 197 -16.09 9.27 -25.78
CA PRO A 197 -15.93 10.49 -26.58
C PRO A 197 -15.00 11.52 -25.91
N ILE A 198 -15.08 11.66 -24.57
CA ILE A 198 -14.22 12.58 -23.82
C ILE A 198 -12.77 12.10 -23.86
N ILE A 199 -12.53 10.83 -23.55
CA ILE A 199 -11.17 10.25 -23.56
C ILE A 199 -10.53 10.36 -24.95
N LYS A 200 -11.30 10.13 -26.03
CA LYS A 200 -10.83 10.31 -27.40
C LYS A 200 -10.46 11.78 -27.69
N GLU A 201 -11.32 12.72 -27.31
CA GLU A 201 -11.04 14.15 -27.47
C GLU A 201 -9.74 14.57 -26.74
N LEU A 202 -9.59 14.13 -25.48
CA LEU A 202 -8.36 14.38 -24.71
C LEU A 202 -7.13 13.78 -25.40
N SER A 203 -7.24 12.54 -25.89
CA SER A 203 -6.17 11.84 -26.62
C SER A 203 -5.82 12.54 -27.94
N ASP A 204 -6.81 12.96 -28.72
CA ASP A 204 -6.61 13.64 -29.99
C ASP A 204 -5.90 15.00 -29.81
N ARG A 205 -6.23 15.74 -28.76
CA ARG A 205 -5.53 16.98 -28.40
C ARG A 205 -4.06 16.75 -28.08
N VAL A 206 -3.76 15.68 -27.33
CA VAL A 206 -2.39 15.27 -27.02
C VAL A 206 -1.65 14.86 -28.32
N ALA A 207 -2.24 14.04 -29.17
CA ALA A 207 -1.63 13.57 -30.41
C ALA A 207 -1.37 14.69 -31.43
N LYS A 208 -2.20 15.73 -31.43
CA LYS A 208 -1.96 16.94 -32.24
C LYS A 208 -0.74 17.73 -31.75
N LYS A 209 -0.58 17.82 -30.43
CA LYS A 209 0.46 18.65 -29.79
C LYS A 209 1.82 17.94 -29.68
N TYR A 210 1.80 16.64 -29.36
CA TYR A 210 3.00 15.84 -29.08
C TYR A 210 3.06 14.63 -30.02
N LYS A 211 4.22 14.42 -30.65
CA LYS A 211 4.44 13.30 -31.59
C LYS A 211 5.12 12.09 -30.95
N ASP A 212 5.53 12.21 -29.71
CA ASP A 212 6.15 11.12 -28.95
C ASP A 212 5.09 10.06 -28.59
N GLU A 213 5.27 8.83 -29.06
CA GLU A 213 4.37 7.72 -28.78
C GLU A 213 4.29 7.39 -27.29
N LYS A 214 5.36 7.66 -26.53
CA LYS A 214 5.45 7.35 -25.09
C LYS A 214 4.60 8.24 -24.19
N VAL A 215 4.04 9.31 -24.73
CA VAL A 215 3.16 10.22 -23.98
C VAL A 215 1.71 10.21 -24.46
N GLN A 216 1.37 9.35 -25.43
CA GLN A 216 0.00 9.25 -25.95
C GLN A 216 -0.93 8.63 -24.89
N ILE A 217 -2.16 9.14 -24.81
CA ILE A 217 -3.19 8.62 -23.92
C ILE A 217 -3.70 7.27 -24.43
N ILE A 218 -4.02 7.17 -25.71
CA ILE A 218 -4.41 5.92 -26.35
C ILE A 218 -3.24 5.46 -27.21
N ASP A 219 -2.71 4.28 -26.92
CA ASP A 219 -1.60 3.70 -27.68
C ASP A 219 -2.06 3.01 -28.98
N LYS A 220 -1.09 2.53 -29.76
CA LYS A 220 -1.35 1.82 -31.04
C LYS A 220 -2.13 0.52 -30.87
N ASP A 221 -2.07 -0.08 -29.68
CA ASP A 221 -2.81 -1.30 -29.32
C ASP A 221 -4.20 -0.99 -28.76
N LYS A 222 -4.63 0.27 -28.87
CA LYS A 222 -5.92 0.79 -28.38
C LYS A 222 -6.10 0.58 -26.86
N ARG A 223 -5.02 0.74 -26.09
CA ARG A 223 -5.08 0.78 -24.64
C ARG A 223 -5.00 2.21 -24.15
N VAL A 224 -5.85 2.52 -23.18
CA VAL A 224 -5.90 3.82 -22.51
C VAL A 224 -4.94 3.80 -21.33
N HIS A 225 -3.94 4.67 -21.35
CA HIS A 225 -2.97 4.84 -20.27
C HIS A 225 -3.51 5.82 -19.25
N MET A 226 -3.89 5.31 -18.07
CA MET A 226 -4.56 6.12 -17.05
C MET A 226 -3.63 7.24 -16.52
N ALA A 227 -2.40 6.93 -16.13
CA ALA A 227 -1.44 7.94 -15.68
C ALA A 227 -1.18 9.04 -16.72
N HIS A 228 -1.27 8.75 -18.02
CA HIS A 228 -1.08 9.75 -19.06
C HIS A 228 -2.19 10.80 -19.06
N ILE A 229 -3.44 10.40 -18.76
CA ILE A 229 -4.54 11.34 -18.56
C ILE A 229 -4.23 12.26 -17.39
N ASP A 230 -3.83 11.70 -16.25
CA ASP A 230 -3.54 12.45 -15.02
C ASP A 230 -2.42 13.48 -15.22
N ILE A 231 -1.34 13.10 -15.93
CA ILE A 231 -0.19 13.98 -16.14
C ILE A 231 -0.51 15.09 -17.14
N HIS A 232 -1.21 14.79 -18.24
CA HIS A 232 -1.58 15.81 -19.22
C HIS A 232 -2.58 16.81 -18.67
N TYR A 233 -3.58 16.33 -17.94
CA TYR A 233 -4.76 17.09 -17.52
C TYR A 233 -4.84 17.32 -16.00
N GLY A 234 -3.73 17.17 -15.28
CA GLY A 234 -3.56 17.61 -13.90
C GLY A 234 -2.53 18.73 -13.79
N TYR A 235 -2.58 19.53 -12.72
CA TYR A 235 -1.63 20.66 -12.52
C TYR A 235 -0.35 20.25 -11.80
N SER A 236 -0.32 19.10 -11.12
CA SER A 236 0.81 18.63 -10.32
C SER A 236 0.93 17.11 -10.38
N VAL A 237 2.17 16.62 -10.41
CA VAL A 237 2.53 15.20 -10.33
C VAL A 237 3.59 15.04 -9.25
N ASN A 238 3.30 14.25 -8.22
CA ASN A 238 4.31 13.99 -7.21
C ASN A 238 4.63 12.51 -7.06
N GLY A 239 5.91 12.24 -6.78
CA GLY A 239 6.34 10.99 -6.18
C GLY A 239 6.17 11.03 -4.65
N VAL A 240 6.42 9.90 -3.98
CA VAL A 240 6.14 9.71 -2.55
C VAL A 240 7.38 9.45 -1.69
N ALA A 241 8.57 9.61 -2.26
CA ALA A 241 9.87 9.71 -1.61
C ALA A 241 10.83 10.45 -2.55
N ALA A 242 11.91 11.04 -2.02
CA ALA A 242 12.86 11.79 -2.83
C ALA A 242 13.44 10.93 -3.96
N ILE A 243 13.95 9.74 -3.64
CA ILE A 243 14.52 8.82 -4.64
C ILE A 243 13.46 8.35 -5.65
N HIS A 244 12.24 8.10 -5.21
CA HIS A 244 11.13 7.74 -6.10
C HIS A 244 10.87 8.84 -7.13
N THR A 245 10.78 10.08 -6.68
CA THR A 245 10.54 11.23 -7.54
C THR A 245 11.64 11.39 -8.58
N GLU A 246 12.91 11.18 -8.20
CA GLU A 246 14.03 11.23 -9.15
C GLU A 246 13.99 10.09 -10.17
N ILE A 247 13.64 8.87 -9.76
CA ILE A 247 13.44 7.73 -10.67
C ILE A 247 12.32 8.04 -11.67
N LEU A 248 11.19 8.61 -11.22
CA LEU A 248 10.11 9.02 -12.12
C LEU A 248 10.60 10.03 -13.17
N LYS A 249 11.36 11.05 -12.77
CA LYS A 249 11.89 12.08 -13.67
C LYS A 249 12.94 11.54 -14.65
N GLN A 250 13.80 10.62 -14.20
CA GLN A 250 14.95 10.17 -14.99
C GLN A 250 14.65 8.95 -15.86
N SER A 251 13.70 8.09 -15.46
CA SER A 251 13.36 6.87 -16.19
C SER A 251 11.89 6.77 -16.54
N GLU A 252 11.03 6.41 -15.59
CA GLU A 252 9.66 5.95 -15.88
C GLU A 252 8.78 7.00 -16.56
N LEU A 253 8.83 8.25 -16.11
CA LEU A 253 8.06 9.38 -16.65
C LEU A 253 8.95 10.45 -17.31
N ASN A 254 10.17 10.09 -17.70
CA ASN A 254 11.14 11.03 -18.28
C ASN A 254 10.60 11.81 -19.48
N HIS A 255 9.81 11.14 -20.35
CA HIS A 255 9.20 11.80 -21.50
C HIS A 255 8.21 12.87 -21.09
N PHE A 256 7.47 12.66 -20.01
CA PHE A 256 6.57 13.66 -19.42
C PHE A 256 7.34 14.77 -18.69
N TYR A 257 8.40 14.42 -17.97
CA TYR A 257 9.23 15.41 -17.29
C TYR A 257 9.87 16.41 -18.27
N LYS A 258 10.27 15.95 -19.47
CA LYS A 258 10.76 16.83 -20.53
C LYS A 258 9.71 17.82 -21.06
N ILE A 259 8.42 17.46 -20.99
CA ILE A 259 7.29 18.28 -21.45
C ILE A 259 6.81 19.23 -20.34
N TYR A 260 6.74 18.75 -19.10
CA TYR A 260 6.12 19.42 -17.96
C TYR A 260 7.04 19.40 -16.72
N PRO A 261 8.28 19.91 -16.80
CA PRO A 261 9.21 19.85 -15.65
C PRO A 261 8.63 20.52 -14.40
N GLU A 262 7.82 21.56 -14.60
CA GLU A 262 7.19 22.35 -13.52
C GLU A 262 6.11 21.61 -12.75
N LYS A 263 5.51 20.56 -13.33
CA LYS A 263 4.48 19.74 -12.62
C LYS A 263 5.10 18.78 -11.61
N PHE A 264 6.34 18.33 -11.83
CA PHE A 264 6.95 17.28 -11.04
C PHE A 264 7.53 17.78 -9.72
N ASN A 265 7.11 17.19 -8.64
CA ASN A 265 7.60 17.53 -7.29
C ASN A 265 7.59 16.29 -6.38
N ASN A 266 8.25 16.40 -5.23
CA ASN A 266 8.27 15.35 -4.22
C ASN A 266 7.37 15.70 -3.03
N LYS A 267 6.61 14.70 -2.57
CA LYS A 267 5.90 14.71 -1.29
C LYS A 267 6.13 13.38 -0.60
N THR A 268 7.22 13.28 0.15
CA THR A 268 7.52 12.07 0.92
C THR A 268 6.34 11.71 1.80
N ASN A 269 5.94 10.43 1.76
CA ASN A 269 4.88 9.91 2.60
C ASN A 269 5.17 10.17 4.07
N GLY A 270 4.12 10.29 4.86
CA GLY A 270 4.18 10.41 6.31
C GLY A 270 3.22 9.42 6.98
N ILE A 271 3.22 9.48 8.30
CA ILE A 271 2.35 8.68 9.16
C ILE A 271 1.67 9.58 10.19
N THR A 272 0.50 9.18 10.65
CA THR A 272 -0.18 9.88 11.75
C THR A 272 0.29 9.37 13.11
N PHE A 273 0.78 10.27 13.97
CA PHE A 273 1.13 9.93 15.36
C PHE A 273 -0.09 9.52 16.19
N ARG A 274 -1.27 10.04 15.86
CA ARG A 274 -2.52 9.67 16.56
C ARG A 274 -2.72 8.17 16.59
N ARG A 275 -2.62 7.49 15.44
CA ARG A 275 -2.77 6.03 15.38
C ARG A 275 -1.49 5.31 15.80
N TRP A 276 -0.35 5.68 15.19
CA TRP A 276 0.88 4.87 15.22
C TRP A 276 1.77 5.13 16.43
N LEU A 277 1.34 6.02 17.33
CA LEU A 277 1.97 6.24 18.63
C LEU A 277 0.92 6.41 19.73
N LEU A 278 0.08 7.45 19.65
CA LEU A 278 -0.82 7.82 20.75
C LEU A 278 -1.89 6.77 21.04
N SER A 279 -2.41 6.09 20.01
CA SER A 279 -3.43 5.04 20.15
C SER A 279 -2.81 3.66 20.38
N CYS A 280 -1.88 3.21 19.53
CA CYS A 280 -1.38 1.84 19.58
C CYS A 280 -0.27 1.62 20.62
N ASN A 281 0.39 2.68 21.10
CA ASN A 281 1.47 2.61 22.10
C ASN A 281 1.35 3.75 23.13
N HIS A 282 0.24 3.76 23.85
CA HIS A 282 -0.05 4.85 24.80
C HIS A 282 0.91 4.89 25.96
N GLU A 283 1.55 3.78 26.36
CA GLU A 283 2.60 3.76 27.38
C GLU A 283 3.83 4.55 26.91
N LEU A 284 4.29 4.32 25.67
CA LEU A 284 5.39 5.09 25.11
C LEU A 284 5.01 6.57 24.96
N ALA A 285 3.79 6.85 24.49
CA ALA A 285 3.30 8.22 24.38
C ALA A 285 3.23 8.95 25.72
N ALA A 286 2.76 8.29 26.76
CA ALA A 286 2.72 8.85 28.12
C ALA A 286 4.13 9.10 28.65
N PHE A 287 5.05 8.15 28.49
CA PHE A 287 6.44 8.26 28.87
C PHE A 287 7.14 9.44 28.15
N LEU A 288 6.97 9.56 26.82
CA LEU A 288 7.51 10.68 26.06
C LEU A 288 6.95 12.02 26.56
N THR A 289 5.64 12.10 26.80
CA THR A 289 5.01 13.32 27.33
C THR A 289 5.59 13.70 28.69
N GLN A 290 5.87 12.73 29.56
CA GLN A 290 6.47 12.97 30.87
C GLN A 290 7.93 13.42 30.76
N THR A 291 8.69 12.87 29.80
CA THR A 291 10.15 13.08 29.68
C THR A 291 10.48 14.36 28.91
N ILE A 292 9.81 14.61 27.77
CA ILE A 292 10.14 15.71 26.84
C ILE A 292 9.01 16.72 26.62
N GLY A 293 7.87 16.56 27.32
CA GLY A 293 6.68 17.39 27.11
C GLY A 293 5.81 16.88 25.96
N ASP A 294 4.70 17.56 25.69
CA ASP A 294 3.69 17.12 24.74
C ASP A 294 3.78 17.79 23.35
N GLY A 295 4.76 18.66 23.15
CA GLY A 295 4.96 19.41 21.90
C GLY A 295 5.16 18.52 20.68
N TYR A 296 5.76 17.34 20.83
CA TYR A 296 5.96 16.38 19.75
C TYR A 296 4.64 15.91 19.10
N LYS A 297 3.51 16.03 19.79
CA LYS A 297 2.19 15.69 19.25
C LYS A 297 1.78 16.60 18.08
N LYS A 298 2.29 17.83 18.07
CA LYS A 298 2.07 18.84 17.01
C LYS A 298 3.27 19.05 16.09
N ASN A 299 4.48 18.92 16.65
CA ASN A 299 5.74 19.06 15.92
C ASN A 299 6.64 17.86 16.19
N ALA A 300 6.77 16.97 15.21
CA ALA A 300 7.56 15.75 15.30
C ALA A 300 9.05 16.00 15.62
N GLU A 301 9.61 17.16 15.23
CA GLU A 301 11.01 17.52 15.50
C GLU A 301 11.31 17.60 17.01
N GLU A 302 10.30 17.85 17.83
CA GLU A 302 10.49 17.87 19.28
C GLU A 302 10.85 16.51 19.90
N LEU A 303 10.66 15.41 19.15
CA LEU A 303 11.18 14.09 19.57
C LEU A 303 12.71 14.10 19.73
N GLN A 304 13.44 15.00 19.05
CA GLN A 304 14.90 15.15 19.19
C GLN A 304 15.31 15.49 20.63
N LYS A 305 14.44 16.07 21.45
CA LYS A 305 14.70 16.32 22.87
C LYS A 305 15.04 15.04 23.64
N LEU A 306 14.56 13.88 23.15
CA LEU A 306 14.88 12.59 23.74
C LEU A 306 16.40 12.27 23.69
N LEU A 307 17.13 12.84 22.73
CA LEU A 307 18.59 12.67 22.63
C LEU A 307 19.34 13.20 23.85
N GLU A 308 18.79 14.17 24.58
CA GLU A 308 19.37 14.68 25.82
C GLU A 308 19.39 13.59 26.94
N HIS A 309 18.56 12.56 26.78
CA HIS A 309 18.41 11.45 27.72
C HIS A 309 19.04 10.13 27.23
N LYS A 310 19.80 10.15 26.13
CA LYS A 310 20.35 8.93 25.48
C LYS A 310 21.24 8.07 26.38
N ASP A 311 21.88 8.70 27.38
CA ASP A 311 22.79 8.04 28.34
C ASP A 311 22.14 7.91 29.73
N ASP A 312 20.89 8.29 29.92
CA ASP A 312 20.13 8.15 31.17
C ASP A 312 19.60 6.73 31.32
N GLN A 313 20.19 5.96 32.23
CA GLN A 313 19.84 4.55 32.43
C GLN A 313 18.37 4.37 32.83
N ALA A 314 17.78 5.29 33.61
CA ALA A 314 16.37 5.20 33.99
C ALA A 314 15.44 5.37 32.80
N VAL A 315 15.81 6.23 31.84
CA VAL A 315 15.06 6.42 30.59
C VAL A 315 15.19 5.18 29.69
N LEU A 316 16.39 4.62 29.57
CA LEU A 316 16.63 3.41 28.79
C LEU A 316 15.88 2.20 29.36
N ASP A 317 15.91 2.02 30.68
CA ASP A 317 15.19 0.93 31.37
C ASP A 317 13.66 1.08 31.17
N ALA A 318 13.13 2.30 31.28
CA ALA A 318 11.70 2.55 31.05
C ALA A 318 11.27 2.22 29.63
N ILE A 319 12.06 2.60 28.61
CA ILE A 319 11.79 2.27 27.20
C ILE A 319 11.83 0.74 26.98
N TYR A 320 12.79 0.07 27.60
CA TYR A 320 12.90 -1.39 27.55
C TYR A 320 11.67 -2.07 28.17
N ASP A 321 11.21 -1.62 29.34
CA ASP A 321 10.04 -2.17 30.02
C ASP A 321 8.75 -1.95 29.24
N ILE A 322 8.61 -0.78 28.57
CA ILE A 322 7.49 -0.51 27.66
C ILE A 322 7.52 -1.50 26.49
N LYS A 323 8.67 -1.70 25.86
CA LYS A 323 8.83 -2.67 24.77
C LYS A 323 8.46 -4.08 25.23
N LYS A 324 8.94 -4.49 26.41
CA LYS A 324 8.64 -5.79 27.01
C LYS A 324 7.13 -5.98 27.24
N THR A 325 6.45 -4.93 27.70
CA THR A 325 5.00 -4.94 27.88
C THR A 325 4.29 -5.18 26.54
N LYS A 326 4.65 -4.44 25.49
CA LYS A 326 4.05 -4.61 24.15
C LYS A 326 4.33 -5.98 23.55
N LYS A 327 5.51 -6.54 23.76
CA LYS A 327 5.82 -7.92 23.35
C LYS A 327 4.95 -8.95 24.09
N THR A 328 4.74 -8.77 25.38
CA THR A 328 3.88 -9.65 26.18
C THR A 328 2.42 -9.59 25.73
N GLU A 329 1.90 -8.39 25.43
CA GLU A 329 0.57 -8.21 24.86
C GLU A 329 0.42 -8.90 23.50
N LEU A 330 1.43 -8.77 22.63
CA LEU A 330 1.43 -9.40 21.32
C LEU A 330 1.48 -10.94 21.43
N VAL A 331 2.29 -11.48 22.34
CA VAL A 331 2.36 -12.94 22.61
C VAL A 331 0.98 -13.48 22.98
N SER A 332 0.27 -12.81 23.88
CA SER A 332 -1.08 -13.21 24.26
C SER A 332 -2.05 -13.14 23.07
N TYR A 333 -1.97 -12.07 22.29
CA TYR A 333 -2.82 -11.87 21.13
C TYR A 333 -2.59 -12.94 20.04
N ILE A 334 -1.32 -13.27 19.73
CA ILE A 334 -0.97 -14.32 18.76
C ILE A 334 -1.39 -15.68 19.28
N LYS A 335 -1.22 -15.98 20.58
CA LYS A 335 -1.69 -17.23 21.15
C LYS A 335 -3.21 -17.41 20.98
N ASP A 336 -3.96 -16.33 21.22
CA ASP A 336 -5.43 -16.36 21.09
C ASP A 336 -5.91 -16.47 19.64
N LYS A 337 -5.18 -15.89 18.69
CA LYS A 337 -5.56 -15.85 17.27
C LYS A 337 -5.01 -17.02 16.46
N GLU A 338 -3.74 -17.34 16.65
CA GLU A 338 -2.99 -18.29 15.81
C GLU A 338 -2.71 -19.63 16.57
N GLY A 339 -2.96 -19.68 17.87
CA GLY A 339 -2.66 -20.86 18.70
C GLY A 339 -1.16 -21.10 18.95
N VAL A 340 -0.28 -20.16 18.61
CA VAL A 340 1.17 -20.29 18.71
C VAL A 340 1.68 -19.63 19.99
N GLU A 341 2.46 -20.37 20.79
CA GLU A 341 3.14 -19.83 21.97
C GLU A 341 4.48 -19.23 21.60
N LEU A 342 4.67 -17.96 21.95
CA LEU A 342 5.90 -17.22 21.71
C LEU A 342 6.59 -16.83 23.03
N ASN A 343 7.91 -16.64 22.97
CA ASN A 343 8.69 -16.14 24.10
C ASN A 343 8.85 -14.61 23.97
N PRO A 344 8.32 -13.79 24.90
CA PRO A 344 8.46 -12.34 24.83
C PRO A 344 9.91 -11.84 25.06
N ASP A 345 10.82 -12.72 25.49
CA ASP A 345 12.26 -12.42 25.62
C ASP A 345 13.07 -12.70 24.35
N SER A 346 12.45 -13.30 23.32
CA SER A 346 13.09 -13.50 22.02
C SER A 346 13.15 -12.19 21.23
N ILE A 347 14.06 -12.09 20.28
CA ILE A 347 14.09 -10.97 19.32
C ILE A 347 12.93 -11.14 18.34
N PHE A 348 12.05 -10.13 18.26
CA PHE A 348 10.93 -10.10 17.30
C PHE A 348 11.35 -9.44 16.01
N ASP A 349 11.61 -10.26 15.00
CA ASP A 349 11.92 -9.86 13.63
C ASP A 349 10.62 -9.90 12.81
N ILE A 350 10.17 -8.75 12.32
CA ILE A 350 8.83 -8.60 11.73
C ILE A 350 8.88 -8.08 10.29
N GLN A 351 8.26 -8.85 9.38
CA GLN A 351 8.03 -8.44 7.99
C GLN A 351 6.54 -8.51 7.66
N VAL A 352 5.84 -7.39 7.78
CA VAL A 352 4.39 -7.30 7.53
C VAL A 352 4.10 -6.28 6.43
N LYS A 353 3.68 -6.79 5.28
CA LYS A 353 3.37 -6.04 4.06
C LYS A 353 2.71 -6.96 3.03
N ARG A 354 2.07 -6.41 1.98
CA ARG A 354 1.59 -7.23 0.87
C ARG A 354 2.72 -8.10 0.33
N LEU A 355 2.41 -9.34 -0.05
CA LEU A 355 3.42 -10.21 -0.63
C LEU A 355 3.69 -9.81 -2.09
N HIS A 356 4.96 -9.61 -2.39
CA HIS A 356 5.41 -9.33 -3.75
C HIS A 356 6.89 -9.72 -3.89
N GLU A 357 7.29 -10.21 -5.06
CA GLU A 357 8.68 -10.62 -5.32
C GLU A 357 9.68 -9.52 -4.99
N TYR A 358 9.42 -8.25 -5.38
CA TYR A 358 10.34 -7.14 -5.10
C TYR A 358 10.47 -6.79 -3.61
N LYS A 359 9.47 -7.15 -2.77
CA LYS A 359 9.54 -6.96 -1.30
C LYS A 359 10.40 -8.02 -0.60
N ARG A 360 10.77 -9.05 -1.32
CA ARG A 360 11.75 -10.08 -1.00
C ARG A 360 11.45 -10.90 0.26
N GLN A 361 10.19 -11.16 0.57
CA GLN A 361 9.82 -12.12 1.63
C GLN A 361 10.47 -13.49 1.38
N GLN A 362 10.62 -13.91 0.13
CA GLN A 362 11.33 -15.14 -0.23
C GLN A 362 12.80 -15.11 0.21
N MET A 363 13.49 -13.98 0.08
CA MET A 363 14.88 -13.84 0.56
C MET A 363 14.95 -14.00 2.08
N ASN A 364 14.00 -13.42 2.82
CA ASN A 364 13.91 -13.60 4.26
C ASN A 364 13.58 -15.06 4.63
N ALA A 365 12.70 -15.73 3.87
CA ALA A 365 12.45 -17.17 4.05
C ALA A 365 13.73 -18.01 3.87
N LEU A 366 14.57 -17.73 2.88
CA LEU A 366 15.86 -18.39 2.70
C LEU A 366 16.82 -18.15 3.88
N TYR A 367 16.82 -16.93 4.44
CA TYR A 367 17.59 -16.63 5.65
C TYR A 367 17.08 -17.43 6.86
N ILE A 368 15.78 -17.55 7.03
CA ILE A 368 15.16 -18.34 8.10
C ILE A 368 15.51 -19.81 7.96
N ILE A 369 15.48 -20.37 6.74
CA ILE A 369 15.91 -21.74 6.46
C ILE A 369 17.40 -21.93 6.83
N HIS A 370 18.26 -21.00 6.43
CA HIS A 370 19.66 -21.03 6.84
C HIS A 370 19.83 -21.06 8.36
N LYS A 371 19.09 -20.19 9.10
CA LYS A 371 19.10 -20.17 10.56
C LYS A 371 18.60 -21.48 11.16
N TYR A 372 17.56 -22.08 10.60
CA TYR A 372 17.07 -23.40 11.00
C TYR A 372 18.18 -24.45 10.89
N LEU A 373 18.87 -24.50 9.76
CA LEU A 373 19.96 -25.44 9.50
C LEU A 373 21.17 -25.20 10.40
N GLU A 374 21.53 -23.94 10.69
CA GLU A 374 22.58 -23.61 11.69
C GLU A 374 22.25 -24.15 13.09
N ILE A 375 20.99 -23.98 13.54
CA ILE A 375 20.55 -24.47 14.85
C ILE A 375 20.55 -26.00 14.90
N LYS A 376 20.07 -26.67 13.84
CA LYS A 376 20.16 -28.14 13.67
C LYS A 376 21.60 -28.62 13.71
N GLY A 377 22.51 -27.86 13.12
CA GLY A 377 23.96 -28.11 13.14
C GLY A 377 24.64 -27.78 14.49
N GLY A 378 23.88 -27.37 15.49
CA GLY A 378 24.36 -27.09 16.85
C GLY A 378 24.76 -25.63 17.12
N LYS A 379 24.66 -24.73 16.16
CA LYS A 379 24.97 -23.30 16.31
C LYS A 379 23.74 -22.54 16.86
N LYS A 380 23.55 -22.59 18.15
CA LYS A 380 22.40 -22.00 18.83
C LYS A 380 22.61 -20.50 19.07
N PRO A 381 21.59 -19.63 18.83
CA PRO A 381 21.67 -18.22 19.15
C PRO A 381 21.66 -18.00 20.67
N SER A 382 22.32 -16.95 21.16
CA SER A 382 22.34 -16.57 22.57
C SER A 382 20.98 -16.04 23.05
N THR A 383 20.27 -15.37 22.18
CA THR A 383 18.90 -14.90 22.41
C THR A 383 18.00 -15.56 21.38
N PRO A 384 16.86 -16.17 21.79
CA PRO A 384 15.94 -16.78 20.85
C PRO A 384 15.41 -15.78 19.80
N LEU A 385 15.06 -16.27 18.62
CA LEU A 385 14.54 -15.49 17.51
C LEU A 385 13.06 -15.82 17.28
N THR A 386 12.26 -14.82 17.02
CA THR A 386 10.87 -15.00 16.59
C THR A 386 10.63 -14.20 15.32
N PHE A 387 10.44 -14.91 14.21
CA PHE A 387 10.09 -14.30 12.92
C PHE A 387 8.58 -14.22 12.79
N ILE A 388 8.08 -13.05 12.47
CA ILE A 388 6.63 -12.81 12.30
C ILE A 388 6.37 -12.20 10.92
N PHE A 389 5.58 -12.91 10.12
CA PHE A 389 5.11 -12.45 8.83
C PHE A 389 3.62 -12.12 8.86
N GLY A 390 3.23 -11.14 8.07
CA GLY A 390 1.85 -10.87 7.76
C GLY A 390 1.77 -10.36 6.33
N ALA A 391 1.07 -11.07 5.48
CA ALA A 391 0.98 -10.72 4.07
C ALA A 391 -0.37 -11.14 3.48
N LYS A 392 -0.68 -10.56 2.32
CA LYS A 392 -1.80 -10.96 1.47
C LYS A 392 -1.30 -11.00 0.04
N ALA A 393 -1.64 -12.06 -0.69
CA ALA A 393 -1.38 -12.19 -2.12
C ALA A 393 -2.65 -11.86 -2.91
N ALA A 394 -2.50 -11.23 -4.08
CA ALA A 394 -3.59 -11.12 -5.04
C ALA A 394 -3.98 -12.54 -5.52
N PRO A 395 -5.27 -12.83 -5.75
CA PRO A 395 -5.72 -14.15 -6.19
C PRO A 395 -5.04 -14.66 -7.46
N ALA A 396 -4.73 -13.76 -8.40
CA ALA A 396 -4.06 -14.10 -9.65
C ALA A 396 -2.53 -14.26 -9.55
N TYR A 397 -1.93 -13.90 -8.39
CA TYR A 397 -0.47 -13.88 -8.22
C TYR A 397 0.03 -15.19 -7.59
N VAL A 398 0.14 -16.24 -8.42
CA VAL A 398 0.45 -17.62 -7.98
C VAL A 398 1.75 -17.70 -7.18
N ILE A 399 2.86 -17.12 -7.68
CA ILE A 399 4.16 -17.18 -6.99
C ILE A 399 4.12 -16.54 -5.60
N ALA A 400 3.27 -15.54 -5.41
CA ALA A 400 3.07 -14.94 -4.09
C ALA A 400 2.35 -15.90 -3.14
N GLN A 401 1.42 -16.70 -3.64
CA GLN A 401 0.75 -17.75 -2.87
C GLN A 401 1.73 -18.86 -2.50
N ASP A 402 2.60 -19.25 -3.43
CA ASP A 402 3.64 -20.26 -3.18
C ASP A 402 4.62 -19.81 -2.10
N ILE A 403 4.99 -18.52 -2.07
CA ILE A 403 5.85 -17.97 -1.00
C ILE A 403 5.13 -18.01 0.35
N ILE A 404 3.82 -17.69 0.40
CA ILE A 404 3.02 -17.82 1.64
C ILE A 404 3.00 -19.29 2.07
N HIS A 405 2.76 -20.22 1.14
CA HIS A 405 2.75 -21.64 1.42
C HIS A 405 4.10 -22.12 2.00
N LEU A 406 5.22 -21.70 1.40
CA LEU A 406 6.56 -21.99 1.94
C LEU A 406 6.72 -21.50 3.38
N LEU A 407 6.26 -20.27 3.69
CA LEU A 407 6.33 -19.72 5.05
C LEU A 407 5.48 -20.52 6.04
N LEU A 408 4.30 -21.00 5.63
CA LEU A 408 3.44 -21.83 6.46
C LEU A 408 4.06 -23.21 6.73
N VAL A 409 4.59 -23.87 5.70
CA VAL A 409 5.31 -25.16 5.85
C VAL A 409 6.53 -24.99 6.76
N MET A 410 7.32 -23.95 6.57
CA MET A 410 8.47 -23.68 7.45
C MET A 410 8.05 -23.35 8.88
N SER A 411 6.92 -22.67 9.07
CA SER A 411 6.35 -22.41 10.40
C SER A 411 6.03 -23.73 11.12
N ASP A 412 5.39 -24.67 10.42
CA ASP A 412 5.07 -25.98 10.98
C ASP A 412 6.33 -26.77 11.34
N ILE A 413 7.30 -26.85 10.43
CA ILE A 413 8.58 -27.55 10.66
C ILE A 413 9.31 -26.96 11.86
N ILE A 414 9.54 -25.63 11.89
CA ILE A 414 10.34 -24.95 12.92
C ILE A 414 9.66 -25.06 14.30
N ASN A 415 8.35 -24.82 14.34
CA ASN A 415 7.64 -24.73 15.61
C ASN A 415 7.45 -26.09 16.28
N ASN A 416 7.45 -27.19 15.51
CA ASN A 416 7.32 -28.55 16.00
C ASN A 416 8.66 -29.29 16.17
N ASP A 417 9.79 -28.74 15.70
CA ASP A 417 11.10 -29.35 15.90
C ASP A 417 11.64 -29.07 17.33
N PRO A 418 11.75 -30.10 18.20
CA PRO A 418 12.15 -29.91 19.59
C PRO A 418 13.62 -29.45 19.75
N GLU A 419 14.45 -29.60 18.73
CA GLU A 419 15.85 -29.13 18.76
C GLU A 419 15.96 -27.65 18.38
N VAL A 420 14.98 -27.12 17.64
CA VAL A 420 15.00 -25.76 17.08
C VAL A 420 13.99 -24.83 17.79
N SER A 421 12.79 -25.31 18.08
CA SER A 421 11.68 -24.49 18.60
C SER A 421 11.97 -23.74 19.92
N PRO A 422 12.91 -24.17 20.80
CA PRO A 422 13.33 -23.35 21.96
C PRO A 422 14.14 -22.12 21.58
N TYR A 423 14.77 -22.11 20.40
CA TYR A 423 15.70 -21.07 19.95
C TYR A 423 15.15 -20.23 18.80
N MET A 424 14.16 -20.75 18.09
CA MET A 424 13.58 -20.07 16.95
C MET A 424 12.10 -20.43 16.79
N LYS A 425 11.28 -19.43 16.49
CA LYS A 425 9.87 -19.57 16.12
C LYS A 425 9.61 -18.80 14.83
N LEU A 426 8.66 -19.30 14.05
CA LEU A 426 8.15 -18.63 12.85
C LEU A 426 6.62 -18.60 12.90
N VAL A 427 6.05 -17.43 12.67
CA VAL A 427 4.59 -17.23 12.62
C VAL A 427 4.22 -16.46 11.36
N MET A 428 3.28 -16.98 10.60
CA MET A 428 2.59 -16.26 9.53
C MET A 428 1.20 -15.90 10.04
N VAL A 429 0.98 -14.62 10.40
CA VAL A 429 -0.31 -14.20 10.98
C VAL A 429 -1.41 -14.18 9.94
N GLU A 430 -2.59 -14.69 10.32
CA GLU A 430 -3.76 -14.72 9.45
C GLU A 430 -4.38 -13.32 9.34
N ASN A 431 -4.88 -13.00 8.16
CA ASN A 431 -5.65 -11.79 7.89
C ASN A 431 -5.00 -10.50 8.41
N TYR A 432 -3.70 -10.31 8.15
CA TYR A 432 -3.01 -9.07 8.51
C TYR A 432 -3.79 -7.83 8.04
N ASN A 433 -4.09 -6.93 8.98
CA ASN A 433 -4.87 -5.72 8.80
C ASN A 433 -4.39 -4.61 9.74
N VAL A 434 -5.04 -3.44 9.72
CA VAL A 434 -4.66 -2.29 10.56
C VAL A 434 -4.72 -2.64 12.06
N SER A 435 -5.73 -3.38 12.50
CA SER A 435 -5.86 -3.78 13.92
C SER A 435 -4.72 -4.70 14.37
N TYR A 436 -4.30 -5.62 13.49
CA TYR A 436 -3.13 -6.45 13.75
C TYR A 436 -1.83 -5.63 13.75
N ALA A 437 -1.70 -4.68 12.81
CA ALA A 437 -0.55 -3.78 12.73
C ALA A 437 -0.37 -2.96 14.02
N GLU A 438 -1.46 -2.49 14.64
CA GLU A 438 -1.43 -1.75 15.91
C GLU A 438 -0.88 -2.57 17.10
N LYS A 439 -0.86 -3.90 17.00
CA LYS A 439 -0.23 -4.79 17.98
C LYS A 439 1.21 -5.15 17.60
N LEU A 440 1.47 -5.42 16.33
CA LEU A 440 2.78 -5.84 15.83
C LEU A 440 3.81 -4.73 15.90
N ILE A 441 3.43 -3.51 15.49
CA ILE A 441 4.37 -2.39 15.38
C ILE A 441 5.02 -1.99 16.70
N PRO A 442 4.28 -1.81 17.83
CA PRO A 442 4.89 -1.49 19.11
C PRO A 442 5.81 -2.58 19.68
N ALA A 443 5.54 -3.85 19.35
CA ALA A 443 6.24 -5.01 19.86
C ALA A 443 7.50 -5.39 19.06
N CYS A 444 7.74 -4.77 17.91
CA CYS A 444 8.81 -5.13 16.99
C CYS A 444 10.19 -4.72 17.53
N ASP A 445 11.17 -5.62 17.40
CA ASP A 445 12.59 -5.32 17.65
C ASP A 445 13.32 -5.02 16.34
N ILE A 446 13.15 -5.87 15.30
CA ILE A 446 13.76 -5.72 13.98
C ILE A 446 12.66 -5.56 12.93
N SER A 447 12.70 -4.43 12.23
CA SER A 447 11.80 -4.10 11.14
C SER A 447 12.42 -4.42 9.80
N GLU A 448 11.85 -5.39 9.07
CA GLU A 448 12.33 -5.83 7.77
C GLU A 448 11.83 -4.91 6.65
N GLN A 449 12.77 -4.11 6.08
CA GLN A 449 12.51 -3.15 5.00
C GLN A 449 13.45 -3.42 3.81
N ILE A 450 13.41 -4.67 3.32
CA ILE A 450 14.41 -5.28 2.45
C ILE A 450 13.99 -5.37 0.97
N SER A 451 13.17 -4.45 0.48
CA SER A 451 12.79 -4.39 -0.94
C SER A 451 14.02 -4.32 -1.86
N LEU A 452 13.88 -4.80 -3.09
CA LEU A 452 14.93 -4.62 -4.11
C LEU A 452 15.03 -3.12 -4.42
N ALA A 453 16.23 -2.57 -4.29
CA ALA A 453 16.48 -1.16 -4.52
C ALA A 453 15.92 -0.70 -5.89
N SER A 454 15.38 0.49 -5.96
CA SER A 454 14.63 1.07 -7.09
C SER A 454 13.19 0.55 -7.31
N LYS A 455 12.62 -0.26 -6.40
CA LYS A 455 11.29 -0.86 -6.62
C LYS A 455 10.22 -0.41 -5.62
N GLU A 456 10.56 -0.13 -4.36
CA GLU A 456 9.62 0.45 -3.39
C GLU A 456 9.54 1.97 -3.58
N ALA A 457 8.37 2.49 -3.85
CA ALA A 457 8.19 3.93 -4.04
C ALA A 457 8.52 4.73 -2.76
N SER A 458 8.08 4.27 -1.62
CA SER A 458 8.34 4.91 -0.33
C SER A 458 8.36 3.89 0.81
N GLY A 459 7.25 3.16 1.02
CA GLY A 459 6.95 2.50 2.26
C GLY A 459 6.49 3.49 3.34
N THR A 460 5.71 3.00 4.28
CA THR A 460 5.31 3.73 5.50
C THR A 460 5.51 2.88 6.75
N GLY A 461 5.61 1.57 6.60
CA GLY A 461 5.95 0.66 7.70
C GLY A 461 7.29 1.00 8.34
N ASN A 462 8.29 1.33 7.55
CA ASN A 462 9.60 1.79 8.00
C ASN A 462 9.50 2.94 9.02
N MET A 463 8.66 3.93 8.76
CA MET A 463 8.44 5.06 9.67
C MET A 463 7.69 4.64 10.95
N LYS A 464 6.66 3.80 10.81
CA LYS A 464 5.82 3.34 11.93
C LYS A 464 6.61 2.50 12.94
N PHE A 465 7.40 1.57 12.43
CA PHE A 465 8.25 0.70 13.25
C PHE A 465 9.34 1.49 13.96
N MET A 466 10.03 2.39 13.26
CA MET A 466 11.08 3.22 13.87
C MET A 466 10.53 4.17 14.94
N LEU A 467 9.35 4.78 14.71
CA LEU A 467 8.66 5.60 15.71
C LEU A 467 8.36 4.83 17.00
N ASN A 468 8.20 3.51 16.92
CA ASN A 468 7.97 2.62 18.05
C ASN A 468 9.25 1.93 18.56
N GLY A 469 10.42 2.40 18.16
CA GLY A 469 11.71 1.94 18.68
C GLY A 469 12.21 0.62 18.09
N ALA A 470 11.72 0.20 16.92
CA ALA A 470 12.29 -0.92 16.19
C ALA A 470 13.54 -0.49 15.41
N VAL A 471 14.54 -1.36 15.36
CA VAL A 471 15.72 -1.18 14.51
C VAL A 471 15.35 -1.62 13.08
N THR A 472 15.66 -0.80 12.10
CA THR A 472 15.43 -1.14 10.70
C THR A 472 16.60 -1.94 10.13
N LEU A 473 16.31 -3.11 9.57
CA LEU A 473 17.17 -3.81 8.62
C LEU A 473 16.60 -3.56 7.21
N GLY A 474 17.32 -2.84 6.38
CA GLY A 474 16.77 -2.35 5.14
C GLY A 474 17.76 -2.25 3.99
N THR A 475 17.26 -1.77 2.86
CA THR A 475 18.02 -1.47 1.66
C THR A 475 17.89 0.00 1.31
N SER A 476 18.79 0.52 0.46
CA SER A 476 18.74 1.89 -0.06
C SER A 476 17.60 2.02 -1.08
N ASP A 477 16.35 2.01 -0.59
CA ASP A 477 15.14 2.04 -1.39
C ASP A 477 14.02 2.85 -0.72
N GLY A 478 13.18 3.51 -1.50
CA GLY A 478 12.07 4.29 -1.01
C GLY A 478 12.44 5.29 0.09
N ALA A 479 11.60 5.41 1.10
CA ALA A 479 11.85 6.32 2.24
C ALA A 479 12.99 5.86 3.16
N ASN A 480 13.50 4.63 3.03
CA ASN A 480 14.67 4.20 3.81
C ASN A 480 15.88 5.10 3.57
N VAL A 481 16.03 5.65 2.36
CA VAL A 481 17.15 6.56 2.01
C VAL A 481 17.07 7.82 2.87
N GLU A 482 15.92 8.48 2.91
CA GLU A 482 15.70 9.70 3.71
C GLU A 482 15.77 9.41 5.22
N ILE A 483 15.29 8.24 5.66
CA ILE A 483 15.43 7.81 7.06
C ILE A 483 16.90 7.65 7.43
N HIS A 484 17.69 6.98 6.57
CA HIS A 484 19.12 6.79 6.79
C HIS A 484 19.87 8.12 6.90
N GLU A 485 19.59 9.07 6.01
CA GLU A 485 20.14 10.42 6.06
C GLU A 485 19.82 11.15 7.39
N LEU A 486 18.61 10.93 7.92
CA LEU A 486 18.17 11.58 9.17
C LEU A 486 18.77 10.94 10.44
N VAL A 487 18.87 9.62 10.48
CA VAL A 487 19.28 8.90 11.71
C VAL A 487 20.77 8.56 11.74
N GLY A 488 21.46 8.54 10.60
CA GLY A 488 22.87 8.19 10.46
C GLY A 488 23.15 6.68 10.53
N ASP A 489 24.39 6.30 10.16
CA ASP A 489 24.83 4.91 9.97
C ASP A 489 24.72 4.05 11.26
N ASP A 490 24.85 4.67 12.43
CA ASP A 490 24.84 3.96 13.70
C ASP A 490 23.44 3.51 14.16
N ASN A 491 22.37 3.99 13.50
CA ASN A 491 20.99 3.79 13.94
C ASN A 491 20.10 3.03 12.95
N ILE A 492 20.70 2.49 11.88
CA ILE A 492 20.00 1.71 10.86
C ILE A 492 20.99 0.73 10.21
N TYR A 493 20.51 -0.47 9.87
CA TYR A 493 21.31 -1.44 9.11
C TYR A 493 20.89 -1.39 7.65
N ILE A 494 21.77 -0.87 6.77
CA ILE A 494 21.55 -0.85 5.33
C ILE A 494 22.49 -1.83 4.65
N PHE A 495 21.97 -2.64 3.73
CA PHE A 495 22.72 -3.62 2.97
C PHE A 495 22.27 -3.68 1.51
N GLY A 496 23.10 -4.36 0.70
CA GLY A 496 22.81 -4.57 -0.72
C GLY A 496 23.33 -3.43 -1.61
N GLN A 497 22.93 -3.49 -2.87
CA GLN A 497 23.31 -2.49 -3.88
C GLN A 497 22.34 -1.31 -3.87
N ASP A 498 22.83 -0.16 -4.31
CA ASP A 498 22.01 1.04 -4.51
C ASP A 498 21.11 0.93 -5.74
N SER A 499 20.18 1.87 -5.86
CA SER A 499 19.18 1.91 -6.94
C SER A 499 19.81 2.04 -8.33
N ASP A 500 20.86 2.85 -8.47
CA ASP A 500 21.54 3.07 -9.75
C ASP A 500 22.23 1.79 -10.25
N THR A 501 22.86 1.05 -9.35
CA THR A 501 23.49 -0.23 -9.66
C THR A 501 22.47 -1.28 -10.07
N VAL A 502 21.34 -1.36 -9.35
CA VAL A 502 20.25 -2.29 -9.67
C VAL A 502 19.62 -1.96 -11.03
N ILE A 503 19.35 -0.68 -11.31
CA ILE A 503 18.82 -0.24 -12.61
C ILE A 503 19.77 -0.64 -13.75
N LYS A 504 21.09 -0.42 -13.59
CA LYS A 504 22.09 -0.84 -14.57
C LYS A 504 22.12 -2.36 -14.81
N HIS A 505 21.89 -3.16 -13.77
CA HIS A 505 21.75 -4.62 -13.93
C HIS A 505 20.52 -5.00 -14.77
N TYR A 506 19.39 -4.30 -14.56
CA TYR A 506 18.20 -4.50 -15.41
C TYR A 506 18.45 -4.11 -16.87
N GLU A 507 19.09 -2.96 -17.10
CA GLU A 507 19.42 -2.50 -18.46
C GLU A 507 20.35 -3.45 -19.21
N LYS A 508 21.36 -4.01 -18.50
CA LYS A 508 22.32 -4.96 -19.07
C LYS A 508 21.84 -6.39 -19.10
N ALA A 509 20.80 -6.73 -18.35
CA ALA A 509 20.31 -8.09 -18.14
C ALA A 509 21.43 -9.07 -17.71
N ASP A 510 22.36 -8.61 -16.86
CA ASP A 510 23.58 -9.34 -16.49
C ASP A 510 23.48 -10.06 -15.13
N TYR A 511 22.35 -9.98 -14.43
CA TYR A 511 22.10 -10.72 -13.20
C TYR A 511 21.62 -12.14 -13.50
N VAL A 512 22.35 -13.15 -12.99
CA VAL A 512 22.01 -14.57 -13.14
C VAL A 512 21.98 -15.24 -11.77
N SER A 513 20.79 -15.50 -11.22
CA SER A 513 20.58 -16.11 -9.90
C SER A 513 21.29 -17.46 -9.73
N LYS A 514 21.35 -18.27 -10.78
CA LYS A 514 22.06 -19.57 -10.79
C LYS A 514 23.55 -19.45 -10.48
N ASP A 515 24.19 -18.32 -10.78
CA ASP A 515 25.59 -18.11 -10.45
C ASP A 515 25.82 -17.87 -8.97
N TYR A 516 24.89 -17.17 -8.32
CA TYR A 516 24.90 -16.98 -6.85
C TYR A 516 24.63 -18.29 -6.12
N TYR A 517 23.66 -19.09 -6.59
CA TYR A 517 23.43 -20.44 -6.08
C TYR A 517 24.68 -21.30 -6.13
N LYS A 518 25.44 -21.28 -7.26
CA LYS A 518 26.67 -22.06 -7.40
C LYS A 518 27.85 -21.58 -6.57
N LYS A 519 27.94 -20.25 -6.34
CA LYS A 519 29.06 -19.60 -5.64
C LYS A 519 28.91 -19.59 -4.13
N SER A 520 27.68 -19.54 -3.62
CA SER A 520 27.39 -19.43 -2.20
C SER A 520 26.91 -20.75 -1.60
N PRO A 521 27.72 -21.41 -0.75
CA PRO A 521 27.30 -22.63 -0.06
C PRO A 521 26.03 -22.43 0.78
N VAL A 522 25.90 -21.26 1.43
CA VAL A 522 24.75 -20.90 2.26
C VAL A 522 23.46 -20.83 1.43
N ILE A 523 23.49 -20.13 0.29
CA ILE A 523 22.34 -20.05 -0.61
C ILE A 523 22.00 -21.42 -1.16
N LYS A 524 23.05 -22.18 -1.57
CA LYS A 524 22.87 -23.52 -2.11
C LYS A 524 22.18 -24.44 -1.10
N GLU A 525 22.63 -24.47 0.14
CA GLU A 525 22.07 -25.30 1.20
C GLU A 525 20.60 -24.96 1.49
N ALA A 526 20.27 -23.68 1.58
CA ALA A 526 18.89 -23.24 1.82
C ALA A 526 17.95 -23.57 0.65
N VAL A 527 18.41 -23.42 -0.60
CA VAL A 527 17.62 -23.77 -1.80
C VAL A 527 17.47 -25.27 -1.93
N ASP A 528 18.55 -26.04 -1.72
CA ASP A 528 18.52 -27.51 -1.78
C ASP A 528 17.57 -28.08 -0.71
N PHE A 529 17.47 -27.45 0.47
CA PHE A 529 16.53 -27.84 1.52
C PHE A 529 15.06 -27.72 1.05
N ILE A 530 14.71 -26.64 0.35
CA ILE A 530 13.34 -26.48 -0.22
C ILE A 530 13.07 -27.61 -1.23
N CYS A 531 14.04 -27.91 -2.10
CA CYS A 531 13.88 -28.98 -3.09
C CYS A 531 13.71 -30.38 -2.44
N LEU A 532 14.39 -30.60 -1.29
CA LEU A 532 14.24 -31.86 -0.54
C LEU A 532 12.87 -31.97 0.14
N LEU A 533 12.33 -30.89 0.67
CA LEU A 533 10.97 -30.87 1.23
C LEU A 533 9.93 -31.25 0.18
N TYR A 534 10.03 -30.66 -1.00
CA TYR A 534 9.12 -30.95 -2.11
C TYR A 534 9.17 -32.43 -2.59
N THR A 535 10.37 -33.03 -2.56
CA THR A 535 10.53 -34.45 -2.97
C THR A 535 10.11 -35.44 -1.89
N SER A 536 10.13 -35.07 -0.61
CA SER A 536 9.63 -35.93 0.47
C SER A 536 8.10 -36.02 0.51
N ASP A 537 7.41 -34.92 0.27
CA ASP A 537 5.94 -34.91 0.14
C ASP A 537 5.45 -35.77 -1.04
N ALA A 538 6.17 -35.75 -2.17
CA ALA A 538 5.83 -36.58 -3.33
C ALA A 538 6.12 -38.06 -3.16
N ALA A 539 6.86 -38.46 -2.12
CA ALA A 539 7.16 -39.85 -1.82
C ALA A 539 6.16 -40.51 -0.84
N ASP A 540 5.38 -39.69 -0.14
CA ASP A 540 4.33 -40.15 0.80
C ASP A 540 2.93 -40.22 0.15
N GLU A 541 2.74 -39.73 -1.09
CA GLU A 541 1.59 -39.96 -1.96
C GLU A 541 1.86 -41.14 -2.94
#